data_b4142085615c86ac40785870e2c67ded
#
_entry.id   b4142085615c86ac40785870e2c67ded
#
_cell.length_a   1.000
_cell.length_b   1.000
_cell.length_c   1.000
_cell.angle_alpha   90.00
_cell.angle_beta   90.00
_cell.angle_gamma   90.00
#
_symmetry.space_group_name_H-M   'P 1'
#
loop_
_entity.id
_entity.type
_entity.pdbx_description
1 polymer ?
#
loop_
_entity_poly.entity_id
_entity_poly.type
_entity_poly.pdbx_seq_one_letter_code
_entity_poly.pdbx_strand_id
1 'polypeptide(L)'
;TGVGKTSTKEFIAGVLTVKYQVLKTEGNFNNEIGVPLTLLRIRDEHQAAVVEMGISDFGEMHRLSKMVRPNVCVMTNIGQCHLENLGTRDGILKAKSEIFDFMADDGVICLNGEDDKLSTLREINGHVPHFFGLGGNDAEEVRAGEIGSHGLWGSDAVLHFDELDNDRCLPGIKAAATGIKTLEIHVPLPGRHMVLNAAAAACVARLFGLSYEEIAEGIGRVQPVSGRNHLIRLDRYTLIDDCYNANPAS
;
A
#
# COMPACT_ATOMS: atom_id res chain seq x y z
N THR A 1 -3.94 11.66 -8.37
CA THR A 1 -3.88 10.56 -7.46
C THR A 1 -4.04 9.28 -8.27
N GLY A 2 -3.17 8.39 -8.39
CA GLY A 2 -3.19 7.21 -9.24
C GLY A 2 -4.10 6.10 -8.72
N VAL A 3 -4.13 5.01 -9.45
CA VAL A 3 -4.84 3.78 -9.14
C VAL A 3 -4.19 3.10 -7.93
N GLY A 4 -4.97 2.42 -7.09
CA GLY A 4 -4.47 1.48 -6.09
C GLY A 4 -4.32 1.99 -4.64
N LYS A 5 -4.28 3.28 -4.35
CA LYS A 5 -4.10 3.77 -2.96
C LYS A 5 -5.09 3.20 -1.94
N THR A 6 -6.39 3.30 -2.23
CA THR A 6 -7.42 2.81 -1.31
C THR A 6 -7.35 1.30 -1.16
N SER A 7 -7.18 0.56 -2.25
CA SER A 7 -7.03 -0.90 -2.17
C SER A 7 -5.77 -1.28 -1.40
N THR A 8 -4.63 -0.63 -1.65
CA THR A 8 -3.39 -0.88 -0.88
C THR A 8 -3.59 -0.58 0.61
N LYS A 9 -4.26 0.54 0.95
CA LYS A 9 -4.62 0.88 2.34
C LYS A 9 -5.46 -0.24 2.98
N GLU A 10 -6.44 -0.79 2.26
CA GLU A 10 -7.27 -1.88 2.78
C GLU A 10 -6.45 -3.16 3.00
N PHE A 11 -5.56 -3.52 2.08
CA PHE A 11 -4.66 -4.65 2.24
C PHE A 11 -3.72 -4.46 3.44
N ILE A 12 -3.05 -3.31 3.55
CA ILE A 12 -2.16 -3.01 4.68
C ILE A 12 -2.92 -3.07 6.01
N ALA A 13 -4.07 -2.41 6.10
CA ALA A 13 -4.88 -2.42 7.30
C ALA A 13 -5.40 -3.82 7.63
N GLY A 14 -5.86 -4.58 6.63
CA GLY A 14 -6.32 -5.96 6.80
C GLY A 14 -5.24 -6.88 7.36
N VAL A 15 -4.04 -6.80 6.82
CA VAL A 15 -2.90 -7.60 7.30
C VAL A 15 -2.48 -7.18 8.71
N LEU A 16 -2.31 -5.88 8.97
CA LEU A 16 -1.90 -5.41 10.30
C LEU A 16 -2.94 -5.73 11.39
N THR A 17 -4.24 -5.78 11.04
CA THR A 17 -5.33 -6.08 11.99
C THR A 17 -5.28 -7.51 12.53
N VAL A 18 -4.53 -8.43 11.91
CA VAL A 18 -4.31 -9.78 12.45
C VAL A 18 -3.59 -9.72 13.80
N LYS A 19 -2.73 -8.73 13.99
CA LYS A 19 -1.86 -8.62 15.17
C LYS A 19 -2.08 -7.36 16.00
N TYR A 20 -2.52 -6.26 15.38
CA TYR A 20 -2.59 -4.93 15.98
C TYR A 20 -4.00 -4.36 15.97
N GLN A 21 -4.28 -3.45 16.91
CA GLN A 21 -5.46 -2.58 16.85
C GLN A 21 -5.18 -1.45 15.86
N VAL A 22 -5.86 -1.48 14.71
CA VAL A 22 -5.55 -0.60 13.57
C VAL A 22 -6.67 0.40 13.32
N LEU A 23 -6.32 1.69 13.33
CA LEU A 23 -7.15 2.74 12.74
C LEU A 23 -6.82 2.84 11.24
N LYS A 24 -7.81 3.02 10.39
CA LYS A 24 -7.58 3.33 8.97
C LYS A 24 -8.45 4.50 8.50
N THR A 25 -7.99 5.18 7.43
CA THR A 25 -8.81 6.16 6.72
C THR A 25 -10.10 5.51 6.22
N GLU A 26 -11.24 6.08 6.55
CA GLU A 26 -12.55 5.69 6.02
C GLU A 26 -12.84 6.37 4.68
N GLY A 27 -13.47 5.62 3.78
CA GLY A 27 -13.87 6.14 2.47
C GLY A 27 -12.72 6.81 1.72
N ASN A 28 -12.92 8.07 1.36
CA ASN A 28 -11.98 8.93 0.64
C ASN A 28 -11.48 10.11 1.48
N PHE A 29 -11.45 10.01 2.81
CA PHE A 29 -10.99 11.08 3.72
C PHE A 29 -9.47 11.23 3.66
N ASN A 30 -8.94 11.51 2.46
CA ASN A 30 -7.52 11.50 2.15
C ASN A 30 -6.94 12.89 1.81
N ASN A 31 -7.71 13.95 1.96
CA ASN A 31 -7.32 15.35 1.71
C ASN A 31 -7.09 16.12 3.02
N GLU A 32 -6.84 17.43 2.91
CA GLU A 32 -6.54 18.33 4.05
C GLU A 32 -7.71 18.47 5.06
N ILE A 33 -8.91 18.02 4.73
CA ILE A 33 -10.06 17.94 5.65
C ILE A 33 -10.18 16.52 6.23
N GLY A 34 -10.11 15.51 5.38
CA GLY A 34 -10.34 14.12 5.75
C GLY A 34 -9.23 13.52 6.61
N VAL A 35 -7.96 13.88 6.33
CA VAL A 35 -6.83 13.37 7.10
C VAL A 35 -6.88 13.81 8.56
N PRO A 36 -7.05 15.11 8.90
CA PRO A 36 -7.22 15.50 10.30
C PRO A 36 -8.42 14.83 10.98
N LEU A 37 -9.55 14.65 10.28
CA LEU A 37 -10.70 13.93 10.84
C LEU A 37 -10.36 12.47 11.15
N THR A 38 -9.53 11.82 10.33
CA THR A 38 -9.03 10.48 10.61
C THR A 38 -8.11 10.48 11.84
N LEU A 39 -7.17 11.42 11.93
CA LEU A 39 -6.22 11.52 13.06
C LEU A 39 -6.93 11.79 14.39
N LEU A 40 -7.98 12.62 14.41
CA LEU A 40 -8.79 12.90 15.60
C LEU A 40 -9.54 11.65 16.14
N ARG A 41 -9.58 10.57 15.39
CA ARG A 41 -10.15 9.27 15.80
C ARG A 41 -9.14 8.34 16.46
N ILE A 42 -7.85 8.71 16.50
CA ILE A 42 -6.85 7.95 17.23
C ILE A 42 -7.20 7.89 18.71
N ARG A 43 -7.10 6.71 19.31
CA ARG A 43 -7.35 6.42 20.72
C ARG A 43 -6.17 5.62 21.27
N ASP A 44 -6.08 5.51 22.59
CA ASP A 44 -4.97 4.84 23.28
C ASP A 44 -4.86 3.34 22.93
N GLU A 45 -5.97 2.72 22.53
CA GLU A 45 -5.97 1.31 22.08
C GLU A 45 -5.34 1.09 20.70
N HIS A 46 -5.25 2.14 19.85
CA HIS A 46 -4.69 1.99 18.52
C HIS A 46 -3.18 1.87 18.56
N GLN A 47 -2.67 0.79 17.99
CA GLN A 47 -1.24 0.49 17.90
C GLN A 47 -0.65 0.88 16.54
N ALA A 48 -1.50 0.98 15.52
CA ALA A 48 -1.13 1.45 14.19
C ALA A 48 -2.26 2.29 13.56
N ALA A 49 -1.88 3.22 12.68
CA ALA A 49 -2.82 3.98 11.87
C ALA A 49 -2.41 3.92 10.40
N VAL A 50 -3.32 3.48 9.53
CA VAL A 50 -3.11 3.43 8.08
C VAL A 50 -3.84 4.60 7.45
N VAL A 51 -3.08 5.66 7.13
CA VAL A 51 -3.62 6.94 6.66
C VAL A 51 -3.41 7.07 5.15
N GLU A 52 -4.50 7.09 4.39
CA GLU A 52 -4.45 7.40 2.95
C GLU A 52 -4.31 8.91 2.77
N MET A 53 -3.34 9.34 1.94
CA MET A 53 -3.14 10.74 1.58
C MET A 53 -3.25 10.92 0.07
N GLY A 54 -4.06 11.87 -0.36
CA GLY A 54 -4.28 12.23 -1.74
C GLY A 54 -4.03 13.72 -1.97
N ILE A 55 -3.48 14.07 -3.12
CA ILE A 55 -3.18 15.45 -3.50
C ILE A 55 -3.68 15.78 -4.89
N SER A 56 -3.88 17.06 -5.13
CA SER A 56 -4.21 17.65 -6.41
C SER A 56 -3.20 18.70 -6.83
N ASP A 57 -2.44 19.29 -5.90
CA ASP A 57 -1.50 20.37 -6.16
C ASP A 57 -0.21 20.24 -5.31
N PHE A 58 0.81 21.03 -5.63
CA PHE A 58 2.04 21.13 -4.86
C PHE A 58 1.78 21.70 -3.45
N GLY A 59 2.57 21.24 -2.47
CA GLY A 59 2.48 21.67 -1.08
C GLY A 59 1.34 21.03 -0.28
N GLU A 60 0.37 20.39 -0.92
CA GLU A 60 -0.68 19.66 -0.20
C GLU A 60 -0.10 18.45 0.56
N MET A 61 0.76 17.66 -0.10
CA MET A 61 1.39 16.50 0.56
C MET A 61 2.33 16.95 1.68
N HIS A 62 3.04 18.07 1.53
CA HIS A 62 3.85 18.65 2.60
C HIS A 62 3.01 18.94 3.85
N ARG A 63 1.82 19.57 3.68
CA ARG A 63 0.91 19.85 4.81
C ARG A 63 0.34 18.56 5.43
N LEU A 64 -0.01 17.58 4.60
CA LEU A 64 -0.49 16.27 5.07
C LEU A 64 0.61 15.52 5.83
N SER A 65 1.83 15.49 5.30
CA SER A 65 2.99 14.86 5.95
C SER A 65 3.28 15.50 7.31
N LYS A 66 3.18 16.82 7.40
CA LYS A 66 3.36 17.57 8.67
C LYS A 66 2.33 17.18 9.73
N MET A 67 1.08 16.90 9.33
CA MET A 67 0.03 16.47 10.24
C MET A 67 0.20 15.02 10.68
N VAL A 68 0.54 14.14 9.74
CA VAL A 68 0.62 12.69 9.97
C VAL A 68 1.93 12.27 10.64
N ARG A 69 3.06 12.86 10.25
CA ARG A 69 4.41 12.49 10.68
C ARG A 69 4.64 10.98 10.57
N PRO A 70 4.64 10.44 9.35
CA PRO A 70 4.59 9.00 9.16
C PRO A 70 5.88 8.30 9.58
N ASN A 71 5.75 7.12 10.21
CA ASN A 71 6.86 6.19 10.43
C ASN A 71 7.10 5.29 9.22
N VAL A 72 6.04 5.01 8.44
CA VAL A 72 6.14 4.24 7.22
C VAL A 72 5.45 4.99 6.08
N CYS A 73 6.17 5.23 4.99
CA CYS A 73 5.65 5.84 3.78
C CYS A 73 5.53 4.77 2.68
N VAL A 74 4.35 4.65 2.09
CA VAL A 74 4.11 3.72 0.97
C VAL A 74 3.70 4.49 -0.27
N MET A 75 4.41 4.32 -1.37
CA MET A 75 4.05 4.90 -2.66
C MET A 75 3.72 3.81 -3.68
N THR A 76 2.50 3.87 -4.21
CA THR A 76 1.97 2.81 -5.09
C THR A 76 2.28 3.04 -6.56
N ASN A 77 2.17 4.26 -7.05
CA ASN A 77 2.50 4.62 -8.43
C ASN A 77 2.58 6.13 -8.65
N ILE A 78 3.21 6.52 -9.77
CA ILE A 78 3.24 7.85 -10.36
C ILE A 78 2.43 7.84 -11.66
N GLY A 79 1.10 7.92 -11.51
CA GLY A 79 0.18 7.95 -12.65
C GLY A 79 0.13 9.30 -13.37
N GLN A 80 -0.94 9.52 -14.14
CA GLN A 80 -1.14 10.73 -14.95
C GLN A 80 -2.28 11.64 -14.42
N CYS A 81 -2.76 11.41 -13.19
CA CYS A 81 -3.81 12.25 -12.61
C CYS A 81 -3.26 13.62 -12.18
N HIS A 82 -4.11 14.66 -12.31
CA HIS A 82 -3.77 16.04 -11.93
C HIS A 82 -2.63 16.67 -12.75
N LEU A 83 -2.45 16.24 -14.00
CA LEU A 83 -1.47 16.85 -14.90
C LEU A 83 -1.75 18.36 -15.16
N GLU A 84 -3.01 18.78 -15.08
CA GLU A 84 -3.42 20.17 -15.18
C GLU A 84 -2.75 21.08 -14.14
N ASN A 85 -2.56 20.57 -12.90
CA ASN A 85 -1.94 21.33 -11.82
C ASN A 85 -0.44 21.01 -11.67
N LEU A 86 -0.06 19.75 -11.88
CA LEU A 86 1.30 19.25 -11.61
C LEU A 86 2.16 19.17 -12.89
N GLY A 87 1.60 19.47 -14.06
CA GLY A 87 2.25 19.61 -15.35
C GLY A 87 2.75 18.30 -15.96
N THR A 88 3.64 17.59 -15.30
CA THR A 88 4.28 16.37 -15.80
C THR A 88 4.26 15.23 -14.76
N ARG A 89 4.59 14.00 -15.20
CA ARG A 89 4.81 12.90 -14.25
C ARG A 89 5.95 13.17 -13.27
N ASP A 90 6.97 13.94 -13.65
CA ASP A 90 8.03 14.36 -12.74
C ASP A 90 7.50 15.39 -11.73
N GLY A 91 6.61 16.29 -12.13
CA GLY A 91 5.87 17.16 -11.22
C GLY A 91 5.01 16.38 -10.23
N ILE A 92 4.33 15.33 -10.68
CA ILE A 92 3.56 14.43 -9.81
C ILE A 92 4.48 13.69 -8.83
N LEU A 93 5.63 13.17 -9.30
CA LEU A 93 6.62 12.54 -8.42
C LEU A 93 7.09 13.53 -7.36
N LYS A 94 7.49 14.77 -7.77
CA LYS A 94 7.92 15.81 -6.85
C LYS A 94 6.88 16.12 -5.79
N ALA A 95 5.63 16.39 -6.20
CA ALA A 95 4.54 16.70 -5.28
C ALA A 95 4.21 15.56 -4.31
N LYS A 96 4.23 14.30 -4.78
CA LYS A 96 4.01 13.14 -3.92
C LYS A 96 5.19 12.88 -2.98
N SER A 97 6.43 13.19 -3.39
CA SER A 97 7.62 13.00 -2.57
C SER A 97 7.66 13.93 -1.36
N GLU A 98 6.85 14.97 -1.31
CA GLU A 98 6.63 15.79 -0.11
C GLU A 98 6.10 14.98 1.09
N ILE A 99 5.65 13.71 0.86
CA ILE A 99 5.27 12.78 1.94
C ILE A 99 6.44 12.50 2.90
N PHE A 100 7.67 12.60 2.41
CA PHE A 100 8.88 12.34 3.19
C PHE A 100 9.35 13.55 4.03
N ASP A 101 8.76 14.74 3.84
CA ASP A 101 9.24 15.98 4.47
C ASP A 101 9.17 15.96 6.00
N PHE A 102 8.23 15.23 6.58
CA PHE A 102 8.06 15.10 8.04
C PHE A 102 8.00 13.63 8.48
N MET A 103 8.59 12.73 7.70
CA MET A 103 8.76 11.34 8.11
C MET A 103 9.69 11.27 9.33
N ALA A 104 9.48 10.31 10.20
CA ALA A 104 10.37 10.05 11.34
C ALA A 104 11.80 9.74 10.85
N ASP A 105 12.83 10.18 11.61
CA ASP A 105 14.23 9.97 11.26
C ASP A 105 14.62 8.49 11.15
N ASP A 106 13.92 7.62 11.87
CA ASP A 106 14.02 6.16 11.84
C ASP A 106 12.89 5.50 11.04
N GLY A 107 12.21 6.28 10.21
CA GLY A 107 11.09 5.84 9.39
C GLY A 107 11.52 4.98 8.20
N VAL A 108 10.56 4.28 7.61
CA VAL A 108 10.77 3.32 6.53
C VAL A 108 9.97 3.70 5.29
N ILE A 109 10.57 3.50 4.12
CA ILE A 109 9.96 3.80 2.82
C ILE A 109 9.72 2.50 2.06
N CYS A 110 8.48 2.30 1.57
CA CYS A 110 8.10 1.18 0.71
C CYS A 110 7.66 1.72 -0.66
N LEU A 111 8.31 1.31 -1.72
CA LEU A 111 8.05 1.77 -3.08
C LEU A 111 7.66 0.62 -4.00
N ASN A 112 6.76 0.91 -4.94
CA ASN A 112 6.45 -0.02 -6.02
C ASN A 112 7.62 -0.09 -7.03
N GLY A 113 8.27 -1.23 -7.13
CA GLY A 113 9.38 -1.50 -8.06
C GLY A 113 8.95 -1.56 -9.52
N GLU A 114 7.68 -1.82 -9.80
CA GLU A 114 7.11 -1.85 -11.16
C GLU A 114 6.86 -0.44 -11.75
N ASP A 115 6.85 0.60 -10.92
CA ASP A 115 6.66 1.97 -11.40
C ASP A 115 7.99 2.56 -11.88
N ASP A 116 8.04 2.99 -13.15
CA ASP A 116 9.24 3.49 -13.82
C ASP A 116 9.86 4.73 -13.17
N LYS A 117 9.09 5.50 -12.40
CA LYS A 117 9.58 6.64 -11.65
C LYS A 117 10.04 6.26 -10.24
N LEU A 118 9.24 5.48 -9.52
CA LEU A 118 9.57 5.07 -8.15
C LEU A 118 10.78 4.15 -8.12
N SER A 119 10.92 3.26 -9.09
CA SER A 119 12.05 2.33 -9.20
C SER A 119 13.41 3.00 -9.40
N THR A 120 13.45 4.30 -9.75
CA THR A 120 14.69 5.06 -9.85
C THR A 120 15.19 5.64 -8.52
N LEU A 121 14.33 5.69 -7.50
CA LEU A 121 14.65 6.28 -6.20
C LEU A 121 15.43 5.27 -5.34
N ARG A 122 16.73 5.44 -5.22
CA ARG A 122 17.63 4.52 -4.48
C ARG A 122 17.88 4.96 -3.04
N GLU A 123 17.78 6.26 -2.78
CA GLU A 123 17.93 6.87 -1.46
C GLU A 123 17.07 8.12 -1.38
N ILE A 124 16.40 8.34 -0.27
CA ILE A 124 15.53 9.48 0.00
C ILE A 124 15.81 9.97 1.42
N ASN A 125 16.36 11.17 1.56
CA ASN A 125 16.69 11.77 2.87
C ASN A 125 17.51 10.83 3.79
N GLY A 126 18.45 10.04 3.23
CA GLY A 126 19.26 9.08 3.97
C GLY A 126 18.61 7.70 4.17
N HIS A 127 17.37 7.50 3.73
CA HIS A 127 16.67 6.21 3.81
C HIS A 127 16.80 5.43 2.50
N VAL A 128 17.17 4.15 2.59
CA VAL A 128 17.15 3.21 1.47
C VAL A 128 15.76 2.57 1.41
N PRO A 129 14.98 2.76 0.33
CA PRO A 129 13.65 2.20 0.23
C PRO A 129 13.63 0.67 0.16
N HIS A 130 12.55 0.08 0.67
CA HIS A 130 12.14 -1.29 0.38
C HIS A 130 11.27 -1.31 -0.87
N PHE A 131 11.53 -2.23 -1.77
CA PHE A 131 10.73 -2.37 -3.00
C PHE A 131 9.83 -3.60 -2.96
N PHE A 132 8.61 -3.42 -3.41
CA PHE A 132 7.66 -4.51 -3.67
C PHE A 132 7.23 -4.51 -5.13
N GLY A 133 6.87 -5.68 -5.68
CA GLY A 133 6.47 -5.78 -7.07
C GLY A 133 5.94 -7.15 -7.49
N LEU A 134 5.97 -7.40 -8.79
CA LEU A 134 5.53 -8.64 -9.43
C LEU A 134 6.69 -9.38 -10.14
N GLY A 135 7.93 -9.09 -9.75
CA GLY A 135 9.14 -9.70 -10.28
C GLY A 135 9.71 -9.02 -11.54
N GLY A 136 9.30 -7.77 -11.82
CA GLY A 136 9.80 -6.98 -12.95
C GLY A 136 11.10 -6.22 -12.68
N ASN A 137 11.54 -6.15 -11.42
CA ASN A 137 12.72 -5.41 -11.00
C ASN A 137 13.53 -6.19 -9.96
N ASP A 138 14.83 -6.35 -10.18
CA ASP A 138 15.74 -7.07 -9.27
C ASP A 138 15.88 -6.42 -7.89
N ALA A 139 15.48 -5.16 -7.73
CA ALA A 139 15.48 -4.47 -6.45
C ALA A 139 14.28 -4.82 -5.54
N GLU A 140 13.31 -5.58 -6.03
CA GLU A 140 12.11 -5.96 -5.27
C GLU A 140 12.44 -6.99 -4.20
N GLU A 141 12.33 -6.60 -2.94
CA GLU A 141 12.55 -7.45 -1.76
C GLU A 141 11.32 -8.31 -1.42
N VAL A 142 10.14 -7.87 -1.86
CA VAL A 142 8.89 -8.63 -1.80
C VAL A 142 8.26 -8.64 -3.18
N ARG A 143 8.25 -9.79 -3.83
CA ARG A 143 7.73 -9.94 -5.19
C ARG A 143 6.72 -11.06 -5.28
N ALA A 144 5.62 -10.81 -5.99
CA ALA A 144 4.63 -11.83 -6.25
C ALA A 144 4.86 -12.47 -7.62
N GLY A 145 4.96 -13.78 -7.65
CA GLY A 145 5.06 -14.60 -8.85
C GLY A 145 3.98 -15.67 -8.92
N GLU A 146 4.04 -16.52 -9.94
CA GLU A 146 3.16 -17.69 -10.11
C GLU A 146 1.67 -17.34 -9.97
N ILE A 147 1.24 -16.23 -10.58
CA ILE A 147 -0.11 -15.69 -10.41
C ILE A 147 -1.10 -16.51 -11.22
N GLY A 148 -1.96 -17.24 -10.52
CA GLY A 148 -3.09 -17.99 -11.06
C GLY A 148 -4.40 -17.22 -10.87
N SER A 149 -5.08 -16.81 -11.97
CA SER A 149 -6.35 -16.07 -11.87
C SER A 149 -7.55 -16.99 -11.76
N HIS A 150 -8.43 -16.73 -10.83
CA HIS A 150 -9.76 -17.35 -10.70
C HIS A 150 -10.87 -16.44 -11.25
N GLY A 151 -10.54 -15.56 -12.19
CA GLY A 151 -11.47 -14.60 -12.75
C GLY A 151 -11.98 -13.61 -11.71
N LEU A 152 -13.29 -13.53 -11.55
CA LEU A 152 -13.91 -12.63 -10.56
C LEU A 152 -13.69 -13.04 -9.10
N TRP A 153 -13.17 -14.24 -8.85
CA TRP A 153 -13.03 -14.81 -7.50
C TRP A 153 -11.63 -14.58 -6.90
N GLY A 154 -10.83 -13.77 -7.53
CA GLY A 154 -9.50 -13.45 -7.04
C GLY A 154 -8.38 -14.16 -7.78
N SER A 155 -7.26 -14.28 -7.11
CA SER A 155 -6.05 -14.92 -7.65
C SER A 155 -5.26 -15.60 -6.55
N ASP A 156 -4.63 -16.72 -6.87
CA ASP A 156 -3.56 -17.29 -6.06
C ASP A 156 -2.22 -16.77 -6.57
N ALA A 157 -1.27 -16.62 -5.68
CA ALA A 157 0.08 -16.20 -6.03
C ALA A 157 1.09 -16.71 -4.99
N VAL A 158 2.36 -16.73 -5.38
CA VAL A 158 3.47 -16.99 -4.48
C VAL A 158 4.22 -15.69 -4.21
N LEU A 159 4.28 -15.27 -2.95
CA LEU A 159 5.16 -14.20 -2.52
C LEU A 159 6.56 -14.74 -2.27
N HIS A 160 7.55 -14.09 -2.86
CA HIS A 160 8.96 -14.34 -2.61
C HIS A 160 9.51 -13.21 -1.75
N PHE A 161 10.33 -13.55 -0.75
CA PHE A 161 10.90 -12.60 0.19
C PHE A 161 12.42 -12.71 0.18
N ASP A 162 13.09 -11.58 0.05
CA ASP A 162 14.51 -11.48 0.34
C ASP A 162 14.74 -11.38 1.86
N GLU A 163 15.95 -11.66 2.33
CA GLU A 163 16.30 -11.48 3.73
C GLU A 163 16.08 -10.03 4.17
N LEU A 164 15.59 -9.86 5.38
CA LEU A 164 15.36 -8.56 5.99
C LEU A 164 16.21 -8.44 7.24
N ASP A 165 17.15 -7.51 7.22
CA ASP A 165 17.96 -7.18 8.38
C ASP A 165 17.13 -6.47 9.45
N ASN A 166 17.39 -6.77 10.72
CA ASN A 166 16.63 -6.18 11.84
C ASN A 166 16.76 -4.65 11.93
N ASP A 167 17.88 -4.10 11.50
CA ASP A 167 18.14 -2.64 11.47
C ASP A 167 17.36 -1.91 10.38
N ARG A 168 16.77 -2.66 9.46
CA ARG A 168 15.85 -2.13 8.43
C ARG A 168 14.37 -2.28 8.80
N CYS A 169 14.08 -2.84 9.97
CA CYS A 169 12.73 -2.89 10.54
C CYS A 169 12.39 -1.60 11.30
N LEU A 170 11.13 -1.42 11.66
CA LEU A 170 10.72 -0.36 12.58
C LEU A 170 11.40 -0.52 13.95
N PRO A 171 11.70 0.59 14.65
CA PRO A 171 12.33 0.55 15.96
C PRO A 171 11.63 -0.38 16.94
N GLY A 172 12.41 -1.25 17.59
CA GLY A 172 11.89 -2.23 18.54
C GLY A 172 11.19 -3.44 17.93
N ILE A 173 11.06 -3.50 16.62
CA ILE A 173 10.51 -4.64 15.89
C ILE A 173 11.66 -5.54 15.42
N LYS A 174 11.48 -6.85 15.59
CA LYS A 174 12.36 -7.85 15.00
C LYS A 174 11.70 -8.42 13.75
N ALA A 175 12.49 -8.63 12.70
CA ALA A 175 12.04 -9.34 11.53
C ALA A 175 11.44 -10.69 11.95
N ALA A 176 10.34 -11.07 11.30
CA ALA A 176 9.76 -12.40 11.50
C ALA A 176 10.80 -13.48 11.18
N ALA A 177 10.75 -14.60 11.89
CA ALA A 177 11.74 -15.66 11.83
C ALA A 177 12.06 -16.04 10.37
N THR A 178 13.33 -15.92 10.05
CA THR A 178 13.90 -16.10 8.72
C THR A 178 14.08 -17.58 8.41
N GLY A 179 13.60 -18.01 7.27
CA GLY A 179 13.75 -19.38 6.77
C GLY A 179 12.79 -19.67 5.63
N ILE A 180 11.64 -19.05 5.63
CA ILE A 180 10.67 -19.14 4.53
C ILE A 180 11.00 -18.00 3.57
N LYS A 181 11.38 -18.38 2.33
CA LYS A 181 11.61 -17.42 1.25
C LYS A 181 10.38 -17.26 0.34
N THR A 182 9.37 -18.11 0.52
CA THR A 182 8.16 -18.15 -0.31
C THR A 182 6.93 -18.37 0.57
N LEU A 183 5.81 -17.75 0.18
CA LEU A 183 4.52 -17.86 0.84
C LEU A 183 3.42 -17.93 -0.21
N GLU A 184 2.66 -19.01 -0.21
CA GLU A 184 1.44 -19.09 -1.01
C GLU A 184 0.35 -18.19 -0.39
N ILE A 185 -0.31 -17.39 -1.22
CA ILE A 185 -1.39 -16.50 -0.80
C ILE A 185 -2.60 -16.65 -1.72
N HIS A 186 -3.77 -16.45 -1.14
CA HIS A 186 -5.01 -16.22 -1.88
C HIS A 186 -5.44 -14.76 -1.74
N VAL A 187 -5.55 -14.05 -2.86
CA VAL A 187 -6.03 -12.66 -2.95
C VAL A 187 -7.49 -12.71 -3.37
N PRO A 188 -8.46 -12.40 -2.49
CA PRO A 188 -9.90 -12.61 -2.76
C PRO A 188 -10.52 -11.56 -3.71
N LEU A 189 -9.70 -10.66 -4.26
CA LEU A 189 -10.11 -9.61 -5.15
C LEU A 189 -9.55 -9.84 -6.56
N PRO A 190 -10.35 -9.64 -7.63
CA PRO A 190 -9.93 -9.92 -8.99
C PRO A 190 -8.90 -8.91 -9.51
N GLY A 191 -7.97 -9.43 -10.30
CA GLY A 191 -7.02 -8.65 -11.05
C GLY A 191 -5.59 -8.65 -10.50
N ARG A 192 -4.64 -8.69 -11.42
CA ARG A 192 -3.19 -8.72 -11.12
C ARG A 192 -2.72 -7.54 -10.24
N HIS A 193 -3.37 -6.38 -10.38
CA HIS A 193 -3.08 -5.20 -9.55
C HIS A 193 -3.47 -5.41 -8.07
N MET A 194 -4.41 -6.30 -7.75
CA MET A 194 -4.71 -6.65 -6.36
C MET A 194 -3.60 -7.52 -5.74
N VAL A 195 -2.95 -8.37 -6.54
CA VAL A 195 -1.77 -9.11 -6.12
C VAL A 195 -0.60 -8.15 -5.82
N LEU A 196 -0.42 -7.09 -6.62
CA LEU A 196 0.57 -6.04 -6.34
C LEU A 196 0.26 -5.31 -5.02
N ASN A 197 -1.02 -5.01 -4.75
CA ASN A 197 -1.43 -4.41 -3.48
C ASN A 197 -1.18 -5.35 -2.29
N ALA A 198 -1.35 -6.66 -2.47
CA ALA A 198 -1.02 -7.68 -1.48
C ALA A 198 0.50 -7.75 -1.21
N ALA A 199 1.33 -7.66 -2.27
CA ALA A 199 2.79 -7.57 -2.12
C ALA A 199 3.21 -6.31 -1.34
N ALA A 200 2.57 -5.15 -1.59
CA ALA A 200 2.78 -3.94 -0.80
C ALA A 200 2.45 -4.14 0.68
N ALA A 201 1.31 -4.79 0.97
CA ALA A 201 0.91 -5.07 2.34
C ALA A 201 1.86 -6.07 3.03
N ALA A 202 2.34 -7.09 2.32
CA ALA A 202 3.33 -8.03 2.83
C ALA A 202 4.67 -7.34 3.12
N CYS A 203 5.10 -6.40 2.26
CA CYS A 203 6.28 -5.59 2.49
C CYS A 203 6.17 -4.79 3.80
N VAL A 204 5.05 -4.08 4.02
CA VAL A 204 4.80 -3.34 5.26
C VAL A 204 4.69 -4.29 6.46
N ALA A 205 3.97 -5.39 6.34
CA ALA A 205 3.74 -6.33 7.45
C ALA A 205 5.03 -6.93 8.00
N ARG A 206 6.03 -7.22 7.14
CA ARG A 206 7.37 -7.67 7.56
C ARG A 206 8.03 -6.64 8.48
N LEU A 207 7.91 -5.35 8.16
CA LEU A 207 8.49 -4.25 8.95
C LEU A 207 7.82 -4.11 10.32
N PHE A 208 6.57 -4.58 10.45
CA PHE A 208 5.82 -4.68 11.70
C PHE A 208 6.01 -6.03 12.42
N GLY A 209 6.88 -6.91 11.92
CA GLY A 209 7.21 -8.20 12.53
C GLY A 209 6.05 -9.20 12.55
N LEU A 210 5.17 -9.17 11.53
CA LEU A 210 4.17 -10.21 11.34
C LEU A 210 4.84 -11.49 10.81
N SER A 211 4.31 -12.64 11.23
CA SER A 211 4.71 -13.93 10.65
C SER A 211 4.14 -14.10 9.24
N TYR A 212 4.67 -15.05 8.49
CA TYR A 212 4.18 -15.34 7.14
C TYR A 212 2.74 -15.85 7.15
N GLU A 213 2.35 -16.63 8.17
CA GLU A 213 0.99 -17.10 8.38
C GLU A 213 0.03 -15.92 8.66
N GLU A 214 0.45 -14.98 9.51
CA GLU A 214 -0.33 -13.76 9.79
C GLU A 214 -0.49 -12.91 8.52
N ILE A 215 0.52 -12.84 7.66
CA ILE A 215 0.47 -12.12 6.38
C ILE A 215 -0.54 -12.79 5.43
N ALA A 216 -0.44 -14.12 5.25
CA ALA A 216 -1.38 -14.86 4.38
C ALA A 216 -2.82 -14.74 4.87
N GLU A 217 -3.04 -14.90 6.18
CA GLU A 217 -4.34 -14.76 6.82
C GLU A 217 -4.94 -13.36 6.56
N GLY A 218 -4.15 -12.31 6.79
CA GLY A 218 -4.61 -10.93 6.61
C GLY A 218 -4.94 -10.60 5.16
N ILE A 219 -4.12 -11.06 4.21
CA ILE A 219 -4.39 -10.90 2.77
C ILE A 219 -5.70 -11.58 2.39
N GLY A 220 -5.90 -12.83 2.81
CA GLY A 220 -7.09 -13.63 2.48
C GLY A 220 -8.40 -13.09 3.07
N ARG A 221 -8.34 -12.21 4.07
CA ARG A 221 -9.52 -11.59 4.72
C ARG A 221 -9.93 -10.25 4.13
N VAL A 222 -9.17 -9.70 3.19
CA VAL A 222 -9.47 -8.38 2.62
C VAL A 222 -10.81 -8.40 1.90
N GLN A 223 -11.65 -7.42 2.21
CA GLN A 223 -12.97 -7.28 1.61
C GLN A 223 -12.97 -6.18 0.53
N PRO A 224 -13.79 -6.32 -0.52
CA PRO A 224 -13.95 -5.28 -1.53
C PRO A 224 -14.52 -4.00 -0.91
N VAL A 225 -14.07 -2.86 -1.42
CA VAL A 225 -14.64 -1.55 -1.08
C VAL A 225 -15.75 -1.22 -2.06
N SER A 226 -16.89 -0.72 -1.58
CA SER A 226 -17.99 -0.28 -2.45
C SER A 226 -17.50 0.70 -3.52
N GLY A 227 -17.97 0.52 -4.74
CA GLY A 227 -17.54 1.31 -5.90
C GLY A 227 -16.14 0.98 -6.43
N ARG A 228 -15.47 -0.06 -5.89
CA ARG A 228 -14.13 -0.49 -6.30
C ARG A 228 -14.08 -2.00 -6.47
N ASN A 229 -14.31 -2.45 -7.69
CA ASN A 229 -14.28 -3.87 -8.05
C ASN A 229 -15.15 -4.73 -7.11
N HIS A 230 -16.28 -4.18 -6.67
CA HIS A 230 -17.18 -4.82 -5.74
C HIS A 230 -18.17 -5.70 -6.48
N LEU A 231 -18.14 -7.00 -6.20
CA LEU A 231 -19.03 -7.98 -6.80
C LEU A 231 -20.34 -8.10 -6.01
N ILE A 232 -21.45 -7.83 -6.66
CA ILE A 232 -22.80 -8.00 -6.11
C ILE A 232 -23.48 -9.17 -6.84
N ARG A 233 -23.72 -10.25 -6.11
CA ARG A 233 -24.40 -11.44 -6.66
C ARG A 233 -25.91 -11.24 -6.60
N LEU A 234 -26.56 -11.43 -7.73
CA LEU A 234 -28.00 -11.45 -7.89
C LEU A 234 -28.41 -12.82 -8.45
N ASP A 235 -29.68 -13.18 -8.35
CA ASP A 235 -30.17 -14.52 -8.74
C ASP A 235 -29.83 -14.92 -10.19
N ARG A 236 -29.77 -13.97 -11.11
CA ARG A 236 -29.58 -14.23 -12.55
C ARG A 236 -28.28 -13.66 -13.13
N TYR A 237 -27.60 -12.77 -12.42
CA TYR A 237 -26.39 -12.12 -12.91
C TYR A 237 -25.50 -11.65 -11.74
N THR A 238 -24.24 -11.40 -12.05
CA THR A 238 -23.30 -10.74 -11.14
C THR A 238 -23.05 -9.32 -11.62
N LEU A 239 -23.28 -8.35 -10.75
CA LEU A 239 -22.95 -6.95 -11.00
C LEU A 239 -21.54 -6.67 -10.51
N ILE A 240 -20.73 -6.01 -11.33
CA ILE A 240 -19.41 -5.48 -10.94
C ILE A 240 -19.58 -3.98 -10.72
N ASP A 241 -19.51 -3.57 -9.45
CA ASP A 241 -19.56 -2.16 -9.07
C ASP A 241 -18.13 -1.61 -8.97
N ASP A 242 -17.68 -0.89 -10.01
CA ASP A 242 -16.38 -0.21 -10.10
C ASP A 242 -16.55 1.23 -10.57
N CYS A 243 -17.58 1.91 -10.05
CA CYS A 243 -18.02 3.21 -10.53
C CYS A 243 -17.47 4.41 -9.76
N TYR A 244 -16.64 4.20 -8.72
CA TYR A 244 -16.17 5.30 -7.88
C TYR A 244 -15.34 6.34 -8.64
N ASN A 245 -14.38 5.92 -9.44
CA ASN A 245 -13.53 6.82 -10.24
C ASN A 245 -12.82 6.06 -11.36
N ALA A 246 -13.38 6.09 -12.55
CA ALA A 246 -12.79 5.47 -13.72
C ALA A 246 -11.73 6.39 -14.35
N ASN A 247 -10.61 5.80 -14.74
CA ASN A 247 -9.57 6.46 -15.54
C ASN A 247 -8.93 5.45 -16.50
N PRO A 248 -8.20 5.89 -17.54
CA PRO A 248 -7.66 4.98 -18.56
C PRO A 248 -6.72 3.88 -18.04
N ALA A 249 -6.16 4.07 -16.85
CA ALA A 249 -5.23 3.12 -16.23
C ALA A 249 -5.91 2.15 -15.24
N SER A 250 -7.23 2.29 -15.00
CA SER A 250 -7.97 1.44 -14.06
C SER A 250 -8.88 0.43 -14.73
#